data_87cc09a8ba564308539cd49f73367af9
#
_entry.id   87cc09a8ba564308539cd49f73367af9
#
_cell.length_a   1.000
_cell.length_b   1.000
_cell.length_c   1.000
_cell.angle_alpha   90.00
_cell.angle_beta   90.00
_cell.angle_gamma   90.00
#
_symmetry.space_group_name_H-M   'P 1'
#
loop_
_entity.id
_entity.type
_entity.pdbx_description
1 polymer ?
#
loop_
_entity_poly.entity_id
_entity_poly.type
_entity_poly.pdbx_seq_one_letter_code
_entity_poly.pdbx_strand_id
1 'polypeptide(L)' 'MREKNFYLAQELADSLRVNVMTIYRYIKAGKLKAYKIGKEFRIDKKEFNRFLNKVKIK' A
#
# COMPACT_ATOMS: atom_id res chain seq x y z
N MET A 1 -11.30 -13.36 -11.05
CA MET A 1 -11.47 -12.83 -10.67
C MET A 1 -11.11 -11.98 -10.20
N ARG A 2 -11.29 -11.37 -10.07
CA ARG A 2 -10.99 -10.54 -9.68
C ARG A 2 -11.22 -10.12 -8.51
N GLU A 3 -11.08 -10.46 -7.62
CA GLU A 3 -11.25 -10.04 -6.50
C GLU A 3 -10.21 -9.27 -6.10
N LYS A 4 -10.32 -8.24 -5.62
CA LYS A 4 -9.34 -7.39 -5.32
C LYS A 4 -9.18 -7.27 -3.88
N ASN A 5 -8.56 -8.21 -3.24
CA ASN A 5 -8.22 -8.13 -1.83
C ASN A 5 -6.87 -7.49 -1.60
N PHE A 6 -6.14 -7.25 -2.68
CA PHE A 6 -4.83 -6.62 -2.59
C PHE A 6 -4.70 -5.50 -3.58
N TYR A 7 -3.89 -4.53 -3.24
CA TYR A 7 -3.54 -3.46 -4.15
C TYR A 7 -2.08 -3.61 -4.55
N LEU A 8 -1.75 -3.22 -5.74
CA LEU A 8 -0.35 -3.10 -6.13
C LEU A 8 0.16 -1.75 -5.64
N ALA A 9 1.45 -1.66 -5.38
CA ALA A 9 2.03 -0.40 -4.91
C ALA A 9 1.73 0.75 -5.86
N GLN A 10 1.80 0.47 -7.16
CA GLN A 10 1.53 1.51 -8.14
C GLN A 10 0.08 1.97 -8.08
N GLU A 11 -0.82 1.05 -7.82
CA GLU A 11 -2.23 1.41 -7.71
C GLU A 11 -2.47 2.33 -6.52
N LEU A 12 -1.79 2.06 -5.43
CA LEU A 12 -1.92 2.92 -4.26
C LEU A 12 -1.31 4.28 -4.51
N ALA A 13 -0.18 4.31 -5.18
CA ALA A 13 0.47 5.57 -5.50
C ALA A 13 -0.45 6.43 -6.35
N ASP A 14 -1.07 5.82 -7.35
CA ASP A 14 -1.98 6.53 -8.22
C ASP A 14 -3.20 7.04 -7.45
N SER A 15 -3.72 6.19 -6.60
CA SER A 15 -4.90 6.52 -5.83
C SER A 15 -4.66 7.68 -4.87
N LEU A 16 -3.50 7.68 -4.25
CA LEU A 16 -3.14 8.73 -3.29
C LEU A 16 -2.45 9.91 -3.95
N ARG A 17 -2.20 9.80 -5.26
CA ARG A 17 -1.54 10.85 -6.01
C ARG A 17 -0.15 11.17 -5.47
N VAL A 18 0.60 10.14 -5.19
CA VAL A 18 1.97 10.30 -4.77
C VAL A 18 2.86 9.45 -5.66
N ASN A 19 4.13 9.66 -5.56
CA ASN A 19 5.09 8.87 -6.31
C ASN A 19 5.15 7.48 -5.68
N VAL A 20 5.30 6.46 -6.51
CA VAL A 20 5.35 5.10 -6.02
C VAL A 20 6.51 4.89 -5.05
N MET A 21 7.57 5.66 -5.19
CA MET A 21 8.69 5.56 -4.26
C MET A 21 8.26 5.89 -2.84
N THR A 22 7.27 6.75 -2.70
CA THR A 22 6.75 7.08 -1.38
C THR A 22 6.11 5.85 -0.74
N ILE A 23 5.41 5.06 -1.56
CA ILE A 23 4.80 3.85 -1.07
C ILE A 23 5.89 2.86 -0.63
N TYR A 24 6.93 2.72 -1.44
CA TYR A 24 8.03 1.83 -1.09
C TYR A 24 8.72 2.25 0.21
N ARG A 25 8.83 3.53 0.45
CA ARG A 25 9.42 4.02 1.69
C ARG A 25 8.61 3.63 2.89
N TYR A 26 7.30 3.74 2.79
CA TYR A 26 6.43 3.34 3.88
C TYR A 26 6.53 1.84 4.14
N ILE A 27 6.64 1.06 3.08
CA ILE A 27 6.76 -0.38 3.21
C ILE A 27 8.09 -0.71 3.91
N LYS A 28 9.16 -0.08 3.46
CA LYS A 28 10.46 -0.32 4.02
C LYS A 28 10.55 0.09 5.47
N ALA A 29 9.87 1.16 5.82
CA ALA A 29 9.89 1.65 7.19
C ALA A 29 9.00 0.83 8.12
N GLY A 30 8.28 -0.15 7.56
CA GLY A 30 7.40 -0.98 8.36
C GLY A 30 6.08 -0.32 8.71
N LYS A 31 5.79 0.81 8.08
CA LYS A 31 4.55 1.51 8.36
C LYS A 31 3.39 0.99 7.55
N LEU A 32 3.68 0.42 6.41
CA LEU A 32 2.66 -0.15 5.55
C LEU A 32 3.05 -1.59 5.27
N LYS A 33 2.27 -2.51 5.77
CA LYS A 33 2.57 -3.91 5.60
C LYS A 33 2.25 -4.38 4.19
N ALA A 34 3.15 -5.09 3.60
CA ALA A 34 2.97 -5.57 2.24
C ALA A 34 3.63 -6.93 2.07
N TYR A 35 3.15 -7.65 1.09
CA TYR A 35 3.73 -8.93 0.74
C TYR A 35 4.47 -8.76 -0.58
N LYS A 36 5.66 -9.30 -0.67
CA LYS A 36 6.37 -9.24 -1.92
C LYS A 36 6.19 -10.56 -2.64
N ILE A 37 5.51 -10.51 -3.77
CA ILE A 37 5.22 -11.69 -4.56
C ILE A 37 5.83 -11.46 -5.93
N GLY A 38 6.84 -12.24 -6.25
CA GLY A 38 7.59 -12.03 -7.46
C GLY A 38 8.32 -10.71 -7.36
N LYS A 39 8.08 -9.82 -8.28
CA LYS A 39 8.74 -8.53 -8.29
C LYS A 39 7.87 -7.41 -7.81
N GLU A 40 6.66 -7.73 -7.38
CA GLU A 40 5.72 -6.70 -7.00
C GLU A 40 5.31 -6.81 -5.56
N PHE A 41 5.07 -5.66 -4.95
CA PHE A 41 4.50 -5.64 -3.62
C PHE A 41 2.99 -5.65 -3.74
N ARG A 42 2.36 -6.44 -2.89
CA ARG A 42 0.91 -6.47 -2.82
C ARG A 42 0.50 -6.09 -1.43
N ILE A 43 -0.37 -5.12 -1.33
CA ILE A 43 -0.79 -4.57 -0.05
C ILE A 43 -2.21 -5.01 0.23
N ASP A 44 -2.41 -5.69 1.34
CA ASP A 44 -3.71 -6.16 1.76
C ASP A 44 -4.59 -4.94 2.02
N LYS A 45 -5.81 -4.99 1.56
CA LYS A 45 -6.75 -3.89 1.77
C LYS A 45 -6.92 -3.55 3.24
N LYS A 46 -6.93 -4.54 4.08
CA LYS A 46 -7.07 -4.29 5.51
C LYS A 46 -5.88 -3.53 6.06
N GLU A 47 -4.70 -3.88 5.60
CA GLU A 47 -3.49 -3.20 6.04
C GLU A 47 -3.46 -1.77 5.52
N PHE A 48 -3.96 -1.57 4.32
CA PHE A 48 -4.01 -0.23 3.78
C PHE A 48 -4.97 0.64 4.58
N ASN A 49 -6.14 0.10 4.92
CA ASN A 49 -7.10 0.84 5.72
C ASN A 49 -6.52 1.19 7.08
N ARG A 50 -5.79 0.26 7.67
CA ARG A 50 -5.14 0.49 8.93
C ARG A 50 -4.10 1.60 8.84
N PHE A 51 -3.33 1.57 7.76
CA PHE A 51 -2.35 2.60 7.50
C PHE A 51 -3.01 3.97 7.37
N LEU A 52 -4.10 4.05 6.64
CA LEU A 52 -4.80 5.31 6.46
C LEU A 52 -5.30 5.86 7.79
N ASN A 53 -5.78 4.99 8.64
CA ASN A 53 -6.25 5.41 9.95
C ASN A 53 -5.14 5.97 10.81
N LYS A 54 -3.94 5.43 10.66
CA LYS A 54 -2.81 5.90 11.43
C LYS A 54 -2.30 7.24 10.98
N VAL A 55 -2.37 7.52 9.69
CA VAL A 55 -1.86 8.78 9.17
C VAL A 55 -2.93 9.83 9.04
N LYS A 56 -4.17 9.49 9.42
CA LYS A 56 -5.25 10.42 9.31
C LYS A 56 -5.07 11.58 10.27
N ILE A 57 -5.31 12.75 9.77
CA ILE A 57 -5.24 13.93 10.61
C ILE A 57 -6.63 14.33 10.95
N LYS A 58 -6.96 14.40 12.20
CA LYS A 58 -8.26 14.58 12.57
C LYS A 58 -8.82 15.73 12.80
#